data_759961a71849ba3050a6ad8ef80dc252
#
_entry.id   759961a71849ba3050a6ad8ef80dc252
#
_cell.length_a   1.000
_cell.length_b   1.000
_cell.length_c   1.000
_cell.angle_alpha   90.00
_cell.angle_beta   90.00
_cell.angle_gamma   90.00
#
_symmetry.space_group_name_H-M   'P 1'
#
loop_
_entity.id
_entity.type
_entity.pdbx_description
1 polymer ?
#
loop_
_entity_poly.entity_id
_entity_poly.type
_entity_poly.pdbx_seq_one_letter_code
_entity_poly.pdbx_strand_id
1 'polypeptide(L)'
;MPTPLTRRTFVSAAALGPLAVLARSLRAPASAEGFGAPDVARTRAVVAEYTFTQFHNQTATSSLHRRLVQMWAAVRTESRGRVDTRVLAQNNGIAGSDPAALKMLVAGEIQFFTLMGGILGTVVPVAEIQQVPFAFRSAAEAHRAMDGALGAYVREEMAAKGIFGFPVGAFDNGMRHIAGNKRPIVRPDDLIGIRMRVPAGQMVADMFKAFGAEPVAVNSDGIYEALETGRVDAQENPLALVDLFKIYEVVKYVSMTNHMWSGFNLLAHLPTWKRLPRDITAVIERNVTKYVRLQRRDQEDMNASLRTELAGRGLVFNEVDSKPFRARLSGVYVSWKERLGTRCWSLLEAATRR
;
A
#
# COMPACT_ATOMS: atom_id res chain seq x y z
N MET A 1 28.85 -1.76 -48.97
CA MET A 1 29.75 -2.94 -49.13
C MET A 1 30.81 -2.84 -48.05
N PRO A 2 31.15 -3.86 -47.29
CA PRO A 2 31.00 -5.31 -47.45
C PRO A 2 30.37 -6.00 -46.27
N THR A 3 29.82 -7.07 -46.52
CA THR A 3 29.81 -8.55 -46.34
C THR A 3 29.47 -9.09 -44.94
N PRO A 4 28.61 -10.13 -44.90
CA PRO A 4 28.14 -10.76 -43.69
C PRO A 4 28.94 -11.99 -43.30
N LEU A 5 29.01 -12.31 -42.01
CA LEU A 5 29.59 -13.54 -41.50
C LEU A 5 28.54 -14.49 -40.93
N THR A 6 28.64 -15.66 -41.41
CA THR A 6 27.84 -16.87 -41.39
C THR A 6 27.62 -17.53 -40.02
N ARG A 7 26.43 -18.14 -39.89
CA ARG A 7 26.06 -19.14 -38.89
C ARG A 7 26.97 -20.38 -38.94
N ARG A 8 27.26 -20.93 -37.75
CA ARG A 8 27.66 -22.35 -37.62
C ARG A 8 26.77 -23.06 -36.60
N THR A 9 25.98 -23.93 -37.14
CA THR A 9 25.21 -24.97 -36.45
C THR A 9 26.15 -26.11 -36.07
N PHE A 10 26.08 -26.61 -34.84
CA PHE A 10 26.62 -27.92 -34.47
C PHE A 10 25.48 -28.84 -34.03
N VAL A 11 25.26 -29.85 -34.84
CA VAL A 11 24.45 -31.04 -34.55
C VAL A 11 25.42 -32.10 -34.05
N SER A 12 25.14 -32.72 -32.92
CA SER A 12 25.77 -33.97 -32.50
C SER A 12 24.69 -34.98 -32.14
N ALA A 13 24.58 -35.98 -32.93
CA ALA A 13 23.83 -37.20 -32.70
C ALA A 13 24.67 -38.17 -31.86
N ALA A 14 24.10 -38.81 -30.87
CA ALA A 14 24.68 -39.95 -30.21
C ALA A 14 23.63 -41.08 -30.12
N ALA A 15 24.10 -42.25 -30.48
CA ALA A 15 23.35 -43.43 -30.83
C ALA A 15 22.79 -44.21 -29.64
N LEU A 16 21.68 -44.89 -29.91
CA LEU A 16 21.04 -45.93 -29.07
C LEU A 16 21.76 -47.28 -29.22
N GLY A 17 22.01 -47.97 -28.10
CA GLY A 17 22.36 -49.39 -28.06
C GLY A 17 21.48 -50.13 -27.03
N PRO A 18 20.95 -51.30 -27.36
CA PRO A 18 20.06 -52.05 -26.49
C PRO A 18 20.84 -53.03 -25.59
N LEU A 19 20.55 -53.01 -24.29
CA LEU A 19 21.00 -54.03 -23.32
C LEU A 19 19.80 -54.90 -22.92
N ALA A 20 19.85 -56.15 -23.35
CA ALA A 20 18.96 -57.23 -22.91
C ALA A 20 19.32 -57.67 -21.48
N VAL A 21 18.33 -57.73 -20.60
CA VAL A 21 18.50 -58.30 -19.24
C VAL A 21 17.62 -59.56 -19.14
N LEU A 22 18.29 -60.68 -18.86
CA LEU A 22 17.70 -61.97 -18.59
C LEU A 22 16.76 -61.94 -17.34
N ALA A 23 15.56 -62.46 -17.53
CA ALA A 23 14.65 -62.78 -16.46
C ALA A 23 15.06 -64.11 -15.78
N ARG A 24 15.36 -64.04 -14.49
CA ARG A 24 15.48 -65.22 -13.64
C ARG A 24 14.29 -65.25 -12.68
N SER A 25 13.40 -66.20 -12.91
CA SER A 25 12.27 -66.53 -12.04
C SER A 25 12.76 -67.16 -10.74
N LEU A 26 12.47 -66.56 -9.60
CA LEU A 26 12.53 -67.19 -8.28
C LEU A 26 11.12 -67.19 -7.68
N ARG A 27 10.65 -68.40 -7.37
CA ARG A 27 9.40 -68.68 -6.71
C ARG A 27 9.40 -68.13 -5.26
N ALA A 28 8.32 -67.45 -4.91
CA ALA A 28 8.05 -67.03 -3.53
C ALA A 28 7.43 -68.15 -2.69
N PRO A 29 7.70 -68.18 -1.38
CA PRO A 29 6.85 -68.87 -0.42
C PRO A 29 5.73 -67.97 0.03
N ALA A 30 4.59 -68.59 0.30
CA ALA A 30 3.35 -67.97 0.78
C ALA A 30 3.39 -67.62 2.25
N SER A 31 2.45 -66.69 2.62
CA SER A 31 1.94 -66.35 3.94
C SER A 31 2.82 -65.42 4.81
N ALA A 32 2.44 -64.13 4.84
CA ALA A 32 2.48 -63.28 6.00
C ALA A 32 1.22 -62.39 6.01
N GLU A 33 0.59 -62.44 7.16
CA GLU A 33 -0.68 -61.80 7.49
C GLU A 33 -0.69 -60.27 7.26
N GLY A 34 -1.88 -59.78 6.92
CA GLY A 34 -2.09 -58.37 6.61
C GLY A 34 -1.78 -57.43 7.77
N PHE A 35 -0.75 -56.63 7.60
CA PHE A 35 -0.71 -55.31 8.24
C PHE A 35 -1.46 -54.36 7.32
N GLY A 36 -2.65 -53.96 7.73
CA GLY A 36 -3.41 -52.90 7.11
C GLY A 36 -2.53 -51.66 6.98
N ALA A 37 -2.29 -51.20 5.77
CA ALA A 37 -1.66 -49.93 5.50
C ALA A 37 -2.48 -48.84 6.25
N PRO A 38 -1.84 -47.91 6.98
CA PRO A 38 -2.58 -46.82 7.57
C PRO A 38 -3.32 -46.10 6.43
N ASP A 39 -4.61 -45.99 6.62
CA ASP A 39 -5.49 -45.19 5.76
C ASP A 39 -4.96 -43.74 5.77
N VAL A 40 -4.08 -43.43 4.82
CA VAL A 40 -3.63 -42.07 4.55
C VAL A 40 -4.87 -41.36 4.03
N ALA A 41 -5.66 -40.84 4.97
CA ALA A 41 -6.77 -39.98 4.68
C ALA A 41 -6.29 -38.95 3.66
N ARG A 42 -6.61 -39.16 2.38
CA ARG A 42 -6.42 -38.18 1.32
C ARG A 42 -7.16 -36.94 1.79
N THR A 43 -6.43 -35.99 2.36
CA THR A 43 -6.95 -34.69 2.70
C THR A 43 -7.40 -34.10 1.37
N ARG A 44 -8.69 -34.23 1.06
CA ARG A 44 -9.27 -33.55 -0.10
C ARG A 44 -8.90 -32.09 0.04
N ALA A 45 -8.12 -31.56 -0.88
CA ALA A 45 -7.83 -30.14 -0.95
C ALA A 45 -9.19 -29.43 -0.93
N VAL A 46 -9.47 -28.68 0.13
CA VAL A 46 -10.70 -27.91 0.24
C VAL A 46 -10.60 -26.84 -0.85
N VAL A 47 -11.42 -26.98 -1.89
CA VAL A 47 -11.56 -25.91 -2.90
C VAL A 47 -12.25 -24.74 -2.21
N ALA A 48 -11.62 -23.57 -2.24
CA ALA A 48 -12.18 -22.38 -1.61
C ALA A 48 -13.50 -22.00 -2.27
N GLU A 49 -14.50 -21.72 -1.45
CA GLU A 49 -15.84 -21.26 -1.89
C GLU A 49 -15.77 -19.82 -2.42
N TYR A 50 -14.90 -19.00 -1.81
CA TYR A 50 -14.66 -17.60 -2.15
C TYR A 50 -13.17 -17.40 -2.45
N THR A 51 -12.89 -16.98 -3.68
CA THR A 51 -11.52 -16.63 -4.11
C THR A 51 -11.44 -15.15 -4.40
N PHE A 52 -10.46 -14.47 -3.80
CA PHE A 52 -10.31 -13.01 -3.90
C PHE A 52 -8.90 -12.61 -4.32
N THR A 53 -8.82 -11.38 -4.82
CA THR A 53 -7.57 -10.68 -5.11
C THR A 53 -7.49 -9.40 -4.27
N GLN A 54 -6.35 -9.22 -3.60
CA GLN A 54 -6.01 -8.05 -2.80
C GLN A 54 -4.81 -7.34 -3.40
N PHE A 55 -4.97 -6.08 -3.81
CA PHE A 55 -3.89 -5.22 -4.30
C PHE A 55 -3.39 -4.24 -3.24
N HIS A 56 -2.14 -3.82 -3.37
CA HIS A 56 -1.53 -2.66 -2.70
C HIS A 56 -0.27 -2.22 -3.45
N ASN A 57 0.15 -0.97 -3.31
CA ASN A 57 1.25 -0.38 -4.08
C ASN A 57 2.66 -0.54 -3.48
N GLN A 58 2.78 -1.09 -2.27
CA GLN A 58 4.08 -1.29 -1.64
C GLN A 58 4.75 -2.58 -2.13
N THR A 59 6.06 -2.70 -1.89
CA THR A 59 6.82 -3.92 -2.23
C THR A 59 6.41 -5.10 -1.33
N ALA A 60 6.76 -6.31 -1.74
CA ALA A 60 6.52 -7.53 -0.96
C ALA A 60 7.31 -7.59 0.36
N THR A 61 8.33 -6.76 0.53
CA THR A 61 9.13 -6.65 1.76
C THR A 61 8.54 -5.70 2.79
N SER A 62 7.49 -4.94 2.45
CA SER A 62 6.87 -3.97 3.35
C SER A 62 6.14 -4.62 4.54
N SER A 63 6.03 -3.89 5.65
CA SER A 63 5.20 -4.29 6.79
C SER A 63 3.74 -4.47 6.36
N LEU A 64 3.22 -3.58 5.51
CA LEU A 64 1.87 -3.69 4.97
C LEU A 64 1.64 -5.02 4.26
N HIS A 65 2.51 -5.41 3.32
CA HIS A 65 2.38 -6.68 2.58
C HIS A 65 2.40 -7.87 3.54
N ARG A 66 3.41 -7.95 4.42
CA ARG A 66 3.50 -9.05 5.40
C ARG A 66 2.24 -9.18 6.24
N ARG A 67 1.69 -8.07 6.73
CA ARG A 67 0.47 -8.10 7.55
C ARG A 67 -0.78 -8.45 6.74
N LEU A 68 -0.90 -8.03 5.49
CA LEU A 68 -1.99 -8.46 4.60
C LEU A 68 -1.91 -9.97 4.33
N VAL A 69 -0.73 -10.52 4.02
CA VAL A 69 -0.55 -11.97 3.81
C VAL A 69 -0.92 -12.76 5.06
N GLN A 70 -0.45 -12.34 6.24
CA GLN A 70 -0.78 -12.97 7.52
C GLN A 70 -2.28 -12.88 7.85
N MET A 71 -2.89 -11.74 7.56
CA MET A 71 -4.33 -11.51 7.74
C MET A 71 -5.15 -12.50 6.91
N TRP A 72 -4.86 -12.61 5.63
CA TRP A 72 -5.59 -13.52 4.75
C TRP A 72 -5.32 -14.99 5.04
N ALA A 73 -4.11 -15.35 5.47
CA ALA A 73 -3.82 -16.69 5.97
C ALA A 73 -4.65 -17.03 7.22
N ALA A 74 -4.81 -16.09 8.15
CA ALA A 74 -5.68 -16.27 9.32
C ALA A 74 -7.16 -16.38 8.91
N VAL A 75 -7.63 -15.55 7.98
CA VAL A 75 -8.99 -15.65 7.43
C VAL A 75 -9.22 -17.03 6.78
N ARG A 76 -8.27 -17.53 5.99
CA ARG A 76 -8.34 -18.88 5.41
C ARG A 76 -8.48 -19.96 6.48
N THR A 77 -7.65 -19.90 7.52
CA THR A 77 -7.69 -20.86 8.62
C THR A 77 -9.01 -20.79 9.38
N GLU A 78 -9.46 -19.60 9.79
CA GLU A 78 -10.68 -19.41 10.57
C GLU A 78 -11.96 -19.69 9.77
N SER A 79 -11.94 -19.48 8.45
CA SER A 79 -13.03 -19.88 7.55
C SER A 79 -13.00 -21.37 7.15
N ARG A 80 -12.08 -22.18 7.72
CA ARG A 80 -11.87 -23.59 7.38
C ARG A 80 -11.61 -23.80 5.87
N GLY A 81 -10.82 -22.92 5.26
CA GLY A 81 -10.47 -22.98 3.85
C GLY A 81 -11.54 -22.44 2.88
N ARG A 82 -12.67 -21.96 3.36
CA ARG A 82 -13.76 -21.44 2.50
C ARG A 82 -13.35 -20.14 1.79
N VAL A 83 -12.44 -19.36 2.38
CA VAL A 83 -11.91 -18.12 1.78
C VAL A 83 -10.45 -18.34 1.42
N ASP A 84 -10.09 -18.00 0.17
CA ASP A 84 -8.70 -17.93 -0.28
C ASP A 84 -8.47 -16.58 -0.96
N THR A 85 -7.42 -15.85 -0.55
CA THR A 85 -7.14 -14.51 -1.07
C THR A 85 -5.69 -14.39 -1.49
N ARG A 86 -5.47 -13.99 -2.73
CA ARG A 86 -4.15 -13.72 -3.27
C ARG A 86 -3.77 -12.26 -3.05
N VAL A 87 -2.71 -12.01 -2.27
CA VAL A 87 -2.17 -10.66 -2.02
C VAL A 87 -1.10 -10.35 -3.07
N LEU A 88 -1.28 -9.27 -3.79
CA LEU A 88 -0.43 -8.85 -4.90
C LEU A 88 0.19 -7.48 -4.60
N ALA A 89 1.51 -7.48 -4.40
CA ALA A 89 2.33 -6.30 -4.17
C ALA A 89 2.45 -5.45 -5.44
N GLN A 90 2.79 -4.17 -5.27
CA GLN A 90 3.05 -3.22 -6.36
C GLN A 90 1.94 -3.21 -7.43
N ASN A 91 0.67 -3.38 -6.97
CA ASN A 91 -0.51 -3.47 -7.83
C ASN A 91 -0.35 -4.50 -8.96
N ASN A 92 0.42 -5.57 -8.72
CA ASN A 92 0.73 -6.60 -9.71
C ASN A 92 1.36 -6.05 -11.00
N GLY A 93 2.05 -4.91 -10.94
CA GLY A 93 2.71 -4.28 -12.09
C GLY A 93 1.76 -3.73 -13.16
N ILE A 94 0.47 -3.48 -12.84
CA ILE A 94 -0.48 -2.94 -13.83
C ILE A 94 -0.09 -1.53 -14.28
N ALA A 95 -0.25 -1.26 -15.56
CA ALA A 95 -0.07 0.08 -16.11
C ALA A 95 -1.05 1.08 -15.47
N GLY A 96 -0.55 2.25 -15.07
CA GLY A 96 -1.36 3.27 -14.38
C GLY A 96 -1.47 3.09 -12.88
N SER A 97 -0.85 2.02 -12.30
CA SER A 97 -0.65 1.81 -10.86
C SER A 97 -1.93 2.03 -10.01
N ASP A 98 -1.90 2.86 -8.96
CA ASP A 98 -3.02 3.07 -8.02
C ASP A 98 -4.33 3.56 -8.67
N PRO A 99 -4.33 4.55 -9.58
CA PRO A 99 -5.56 4.98 -10.24
C PRO A 99 -6.22 3.88 -11.08
N ALA A 100 -5.42 3.03 -11.73
CA ALA A 100 -5.94 1.90 -12.50
C ALA A 100 -6.51 0.81 -11.57
N ALA A 101 -5.80 0.45 -10.49
CA ALA A 101 -6.26 -0.50 -9.49
C ALA A 101 -7.57 -0.05 -8.82
N LEU A 102 -7.73 1.27 -8.55
CA LEU A 102 -8.98 1.80 -8.01
C LEU A 102 -10.17 1.60 -8.97
N LYS A 103 -9.96 1.82 -10.27
CA LYS A 103 -10.99 1.52 -11.29
C LYS A 103 -11.34 0.04 -11.32
N MET A 104 -10.36 -0.85 -11.24
CA MET A 104 -10.56 -2.30 -11.17
C MET A 104 -11.35 -2.71 -9.91
N LEU A 105 -11.11 -2.06 -8.75
CA LEU A 105 -11.89 -2.29 -7.54
C LEU A 105 -13.36 -1.89 -7.74
N VAL A 106 -13.61 -0.71 -8.29
CA VAL A 106 -14.98 -0.20 -8.54
C VAL A 106 -15.72 -1.09 -9.55
N ALA A 107 -15.01 -1.60 -10.56
CA ALA A 107 -15.55 -2.55 -11.56
C ALA A 107 -15.73 -3.98 -11.00
N GLY A 108 -15.15 -4.32 -9.85
CA GLY A 108 -15.19 -5.66 -9.26
C GLY A 108 -14.20 -6.66 -9.86
N GLU A 109 -13.27 -6.19 -10.67
CA GLU A 109 -12.18 -7.01 -11.25
C GLU A 109 -11.20 -7.48 -10.19
N ILE A 110 -10.97 -6.64 -9.17
CA ILE A 110 -10.33 -7.02 -7.90
C ILE A 110 -11.32 -6.83 -6.76
N GLN A 111 -11.19 -7.63 -5.70
CA GLN A 111 -12.17 -7.62 -4.61
C GLN A 111 -11.72 -6.78 -3.43
N PHE A 112 -10.41 -6.65 -3.22
CA PHE A 112 -9.83 -5.85 -2.13
C PHE A 112 -8.68 -4.99 -2.64
N PHE A 113 -8.56 -3.79 -2.07
CA PHE A 113 -7.47 -2.87 -2.36
C PHE A 113 -7.09 -2.06 -1.13
N THR A 114 -5.79 -1.86 -0.91
CA THR A 114 -5.31 -1.00 0.17
C THR A 114 -4.75 0.29 -0.44
N LEU A 115 -5.44 1.43 -0.18
CA LEU A 115 -5.20 2.67 -0.92
C LEU A 115 -5.18 3.90 -0.02
N MET A 116 -4.30 4.86 -0.36
CA MET A 116 -4.20 6.16 0.29
C MET A 116 -5.43 7.04 0.04
N GLY A 117 -5.84 7.81 1.07
CA GLY A 117 -7.04 8.63 1.03
C GLY A 117 -7.09 9.67 -0.11
N GLY A 118 -5.96 10.30 -0.45
CA GLY A 118 -5.91 11.28 -1.53
C GLY A 118 -6.18 10.70 -2.91
N ILE A 119 -5.65 9.50 -3.19
CA ILE A 119 -5.94 8.82 -4.47
C ILE A 119 -7.40 8.32 -4.48
N LEU A 120 -7.88 7.79 -3.35
CA LEU A 120 -9.29 7.43 -3.18
C LEU A 120 -10.22 8.63 -3.41
N GLY A 121 -9.76 9.85 -3.08
CA GLY A 121 -10.47 11.12 -3.32
C GLY A 121 -10.87 11.37 -4.78
N THR A 122 -10.20 10.75 -5.74
CA THR A 122 -10.58 10.82 -7.16
C THR A 122 -11.94 10.18 -7.46
N VAL A 123 -12.41 9.28 -6.61
CA VAL A 123 -13.72 8.60 -6.69
C VAL A 123 -14.62 9.00 -5.53
N VAL A 124 -14.06 9.17 -4.34
CA VAL A 124 -14.76 9.53 -3.10
C VAL A 124 -14.15 10.83 -2.56
N PRO A 125 -14.58 12.01 -3.02
CA PRO A 125 -13.92 13.29 -2.72
C PRO A 125 -13.67 13.55 -1.23
N VAL A 126 -14.59 13.16 -0.36
CA VAL A 126 -14.44 13.32 1.10
C VAL A 126 -13.30 12.49 1.70
N ALA A 127 -12.78 11.49 0.98
CA ALA A 127 -11.64 10.71 1.47
C ALA A 127 -10.35 11.56 1.56
N GLU A 128 -10.25 12.67 0.84
CA GLU A 128 -9.13 13.61 0.97
C GLU A 128 -9.08 14.31 2.33
N ILE A 129 -10.16 14.28 3.13
CA ILE A 129 -10.17 14.84 4.51
C ILE A 129 -9.05 14.27 5.39
N GLN A 130 -8.65 13.02 5.15
CA GLN A 130 -7.55 12.35 5.85
C GLN A 130 -6.20 13.05 5.62
N GLN A 131 -6.10 13.83 4.56
CA GLN A 131 -4.87 14.46 4.09
C GLN A 131 -4.89 15.98 4.21
N VAL A 132 -5.84 16.55 4.98
CA VAL A 132 -5.81 17.99 5.28
C VAL A 132 -4.46 18.33 5.94
N PRO A 133 -3.69 19.25 5.34
CA PRO A 133 -2.35 19.56 5.82
C PRO A 133 -2.35 20.00 7.29
N PHE A 134 -1.44 19.43 8.07
CA PHE A 134 -1.26 19.73 9.50
C PHE A 134 -2.52 19.54 10.37
N ALA A 135 -3.53 18.81 9.91
CA ALA A 135 -4.72 18.54 10.70
C ALA A 135 -4.42 17.64 11.90
N PHE A 136 -3.66 16.57 11.67
CA PHE A 136 -3.26 15.62 12.71
C PHE A 136 -1.85 15.92 13.23
N ARG A 137 -1.67 15.87 14.54
CA ARG A 137 -0.38 16.07 15.21
C ARG A 137 0.45 14.81 15.28
N SER A 138 -0.21 13.65 15.14
CA SER A 138 0.43 12.32 15.17
C SER A 138 -0.41 11.30 14.42
N ALA A 139 0.21 10.17 14.06
CA ALA A 139 -0.48 9.02 13.49
C ALA A 139 -1.57 8.49 14.44
N ALA A 140 -1.32 8.46 15.74
CA ALA A 140 -2.29 8.02 16.74
C ALA A 140 -3.57 8.89 16.76
N GLU A 141 -3.45 10.21 16.56
CA GLU A 141 -4.61 11.10 16.42
C GLU A 141 -5.39 10.80 15.14
N ALA A 142 -4.70 10.61 14.01
CA ALA A 142 -5.30 10.23 12.75
C ALA A 142 -6.02 8.86 12.84
N HIS A 143 -5.40 7.88 13.50
CA HIS A 143 -6.03 6.57 13.72
C HIS A 143 -7.34 6.70 14.51
N ARG A 144 -7.37 7.48 15.61
CA ARG A 144 -8.61 7.69 16.39
C ARG A 144 -9.69 8.37 15.55
N ALA A 145 -9.32 9.37 14.75
CA ALA A 145 -10.27 10.06 13.87
C ALA A 145 -10.86 9.11 12.80
N MET A 146 -10.01 8.28 12.18
CA MET A 146 -10.43 7.37 11.12
C MET A 146 -11.15 6.12 11.64
N ASP A 147 -10.88 5.67 12.84
CA ASP A 147 -11.64 4.61 13.53
C ASP A 147 -12.95 5.16 14.13
N GLY A 148 -13.06 6.48 14.30
CA GLY A 148 -14.21 7.19 14.88
C GLY A 148 -15.21 7.76 13.86
N ALA A 149 -15.89 8.84 14.28
CA ALA A 149 -16.98 9.48 13.53
C ALA A 149 -16.57 10.02 12.16
N LEU A 150 -15.36 10.62 12.05
CA LEU A 150 -14.84 11.10 10.76
C LEU A 150 -14.70 9.94 9.76
N GLY A 151 -14.05 8.84 10.18
CA GLY A 151 -13.90 7.68 9.32
C GLY A 151 -15.24 7.00 9.02
N ALA A 152 -16.20 7.00 9.94
CA ALA A 152 -17.56 6.48 9.69
C ALA A 152 -18.23 7.25 8.56
N TYR A 153 -18.15 8.57 8.58
CA TYR A 153 -18.69 9.42 7.50
C TYR A 153 -18.00 9.15 6.15
N VAL A 154 -16.68 9.04 6.14
CA VAL A 154 -15.94 8.70 4.90
C VAL A 154 -16.37 7.34 4.34
N ARG A 155 -16.59 6.34 5.20
CA ARG A 155 -17.08 5.01 4.79
C ARG A 155 -18.52 5.03 4.28
N GLU A 156 -19.38 5.90 4.82
CA GLU A 156 -20.75 6.14 4.29
C GLU A 156 -20.67 6.63 2.83
N GLU A 157 -19.80 7.60 2.55
CA GLU A 157 -19.59 8.15 1.20
C GLU A 157 -18.91 7.14 0.25
N MET A 158 -18.00 6.30 0.76
CA MET A 158 -17.43 5.17 0.01
C MET A 158 -18.53 4.21 -0.45
N ALA A 159 -19.48 3.88 0.44
CA ALA A 159 -20.57 2.95 0.12
C ALA A 159 -21.47 3.47 -1.00
N ALA A 160 -21.69 4.79 -1.07
CA ALA A 160 -22.41 5.43 -2.17
C ALA A 160 -21.71 5.30 -3.54
N LYS A 161 -20.40 4.98 -3.53
CA LYS A 161 -19.56 4.73 -4.71
C LYS A 161 -19.26 3.25 -4.96
N GLY A 162 -20.00 2.34 -4.31
CA GLY A 162 -19.80 0.90 -4.49
C GLY A 162 -18.56 0.32 -3.77
N ILE A 163 -18.00 1.04 -2.82
CA ILE A 163 -16.80 0.64 -2.06
C ILE A 163 -17.21 0.39 -0.60
N PHE A 164 -16.81 -0.75 -0.04
CA PHE A 164 -16.92 -1.02 1.38
C PHE A 164 -15.61 -0.66 2.09
N GLY A 165 -15.71 0.13 3.15
CA GLY A 165 -14.60 0.46 4.06
C GLY A 165 -14.79 -0.20 5.41
N PHE A 166 -13.73 -0.77 5.99
CA PHE A 166 -13.77 -1.44 7.29
C PHE A 166 -13.76 -0.40 8.44
N PRO A 167 -14.49 -0.63 9.56
CA PRO A 167 -14.50 0.30 10.70
C PRO A 167 -13.12 0.60 11.27
N VAL A 168 -12.27 -0.42 11.44
CA VAL A 168 -10.83 -0.29 11.76
C VAL A 168 -10.05 -0.82 10.57
N GLY A 169 -10.06 -0.05 9.47
CA GLY A 169 -9.50 -0.49 8.19
C GLY A 169 -8.36 0.37 7.65
N ALA A 170 -7.94 1.40 8.40
CA ALA A 170 -6.84 2.26 8.00
C ALA A 170 -5.51 1.73 8.56
N PHE A 171 -4.69 1.11 7.71
CA PHE A 171 -3.28 0.82 7.98
C PHE A 171 -2.48 2.12 8.05
N ASP A 172 -1.38 2.13 8.81
CA ASP A 172 -0.51 3.27 8.92
C ASP A 172 0.60 3.25 7.86
N ASN A 173 0.92 4.44 7.34
CA ASN A 173 2.09 4.67 6.51
C ASN A 173 3.01 5.76 7.13
N GLY A 174 2.58 6.39 8.22
CA GLY A 174 3.30 7.42 8.94
C GLY A 174 2.98 8.85 8.53
N MET A 175 3.60 9.79 9.25
CA MET A 175 3.57 11.21 8.91
C MET A 175 4.53 11.49 7.75
N ARG A 176 4.13 12.38 6.84
CA ARG A 176 4.89 12.70 5.64
C ARG A 176 5.85 13.87 5.87
N HIS A 177 7.00 13.76 5.23
CA HIS A 177 8.11 14.72 5.28
C HIS A 177 8.57 15.06 3.88
N ILE A 178 9.29 16.16 3.71
CA ILE A 178 9.85 16.56 2.41
C ILE A 178 11.29 16.06 2.31
N ALA A 179 11.62 15.37 1.22
CA ALA A 179 12.97 14.92 0.92
C ALA A 179 13.40 15.39 -0.48
N GLY A 180 14.60 15.96 -0.60
CA GLY A 180 15.11 16.51 -1.86
C GLY A 180 16.60 16.79 -1.86
N ASN A 181 17.11 17.33 -2.99
CA ASN A 181 18.54 17.51 -3.22
C ASN A 181 19.04 18.97 -3.14
N LYS A 182 18.17 19.95 -3.39
CA LYS A 182 18.65 21.33 -3.57
C LYS A 182 19.09 21.96 -2.24
N ARG A 183 18.27 21.86 -1.21
CA ARG A 183 18.51 22.46 0.12
C ARG A 183 17.57 21.89 1.18
N PRO A 184 17.88 22.05 2.47
CA PRO A 184 16.91 21.84 3.53
C PRO A 184 15.73 22.82 3.37
N ILE A 185 14.52 22.34 3.67
CA ILE A 185 13.31 23.17 3.72
C ILE A 185 13.08 23.60 5.18
N VAL A 186 13.14 24.90 5.45
CA VAL A 186 12.97 25.49 6.78
C VAL A 186 11.70 26.34 6.83
N ARG A 187 11.35 26.98 5.73
CA ARG A 187 10.19 27.87 5.57
C ARG A 187 9.50 27.63 4.22
N PRO A 188 8.22 28.05 4.06
CA PRO A 188 7.47 27.83 2.81
C PRO A 188 8.21 28.36 1.56
N ASP A 189 8.88 29.49 1.66
CA ASP A 189 9.57 30.12 0.53
C ASP A 189 10.75 29.31 0.00
N ASP A 190 11.28 28.34 0.78
CA ASP A 190 12.30 27.41 0.30
C ASP A 190 11.78 26.44 -0.75
N LEU A 191 10.45 26.33 -0.90
CA LEU A 191 9.76 25.51 -1.89
C LEU A 191 9.47 26.22 -3.20
N ILE A 192 9.68 27.55 -3.30
CA ILE A 192 9.42 28.31 -4.52
C ILE A 192 10.26 27.74 -5.68
N GLY A 193 9.58 27.38 -6.78
CA GLY A 193 10.19 26.82 -7.99
C GLY A 193 10.75 25.41 -7.84
N ILE A 194 10.44 24.70 -6.76
CA ILE A 194 10.79 23.28 -6.59
C ILE A 194 9.77 22.42 -7.34
N ARG A 195 10.24 21.61 -8.28
CA ARG A 195 9.42 20.56 -8.89
C ARG A 195 9.23 19.46 -7.89
N MET A 196 8.07 19.47 -7.23
CA MET A 196 7.74 18.57 -6.13
C MET A 196 6.98 17.36 -6.65
N ARG A 197 7.55 16.17 -6.54
CA ARG A 197 6.79 14.96 -6.80
C ARG A 197 5.68 14.80 -5.76
N VAL A 198 4.46 14.59 -6.22
CA VAL A 198 3.29 14.28 -5.39
C VAL A 198 2.58 13.03 -5.91
N PRO A 199 1.83 12.29 -5.05
CA PRO A 199 0.90 11.27 -5.52
C PRO A 199 -0.29 11.91 -6.26
N ALA A 200 -1.12 11.09 -6.93
CA ALA A 200 -2.33 11.55 -7.61
C ALA A 200 -3.42 11.93 -6.59
N GLY A 201 -3.27 13.07 -5.92
CA GLY A 201 -4.23 13.65 -4.97
C GLY A 201 -4.28 15.16 -5.12
N GLN A 202 -5.48 15.75 -5.12
CA GLN A 202 -5.63 17.18 -5.38
C GLN A 202 -5.21 18.01 -4.16
N MET A 203 -5.53 17.57 -2.95
CA MET A 203 -5.19 18.27 -1.70
C MET A 203 -3.69 18.52 -1.56
N VAL A 204 -2.88 17.49 -1.81
CA VAL A 204 -1.42 17.60 -1.72
C VAL A 204 -0.85 18.50 -2.81
N ALA A 205 -1.41 18.46 -4.01
CA ALA A 205 -1.01 19.35 -5.09
C ALA A 205 -1.33 20.82 -4.76
N ASP A 206 -2.52 21.10 -4.24
CA ASP A 206 -2.95 22.45 -3.86
C ASP A 206 -2.09 23.01 -2.69
N MET A 207 -1.73 22.14 -1.73
CA MET A 207 -0.82 22.51 -0.65
C MET A 207 0.54 22.97 -1.20
N PHE A 208 1.18 22.19 -2.07
CA PHE A 208 2.50 22.56 -2.60
C PHE A 208 2.45 23.77 -3.54
N LYS A 209 1.37 23.93 -4.32
CA LYS A 209 1.14 25.17 -5.08
C LYS A 209 1.06 26.40 -4.20
N ALA A 210 0.37 26.31 -3.03
CA ALA A 210 0.30 27.39 -2.08
C ALA A 210 1.66 27.77 -1.47
N PHE A 211 2.61 26.84 -1.44
CA PHE A 211 4.00 27.11 -1.05
C PHE A 211 4.87 27.63 -2.21
N GLY A 212 4.32 27.76 -3.43
CA GLY A 212 5.05 28.21 -4.61
C GLY A 212 5.85 27.11 -5.31
N ALA A 213 5.66 25.84 -4.94
CA ALA A 213 6.25 24.70 -5.63
C ALA A 213 5.45 24.34 -6.91
N GLU A 214 6.08 23.55 -7.76
CA GLU A 214 5.49 22.98 -8.98
C GLU A 214 5.19 21.49 -8.74
N PRO A 215 3.96 21.11 -8.35
CA PRO A 215 3.64 19.71 -8.10
C PRO A 215 3.59 18.90 -9.40
N VAL A 216 4.31 17.80 -9.43
CA VAL A 216 4.37 16.83 -10.53
C VAL A 216 3.83 15.50 -10.04
N ALA A 217 2.69 15.07 -10.57
CA ALA A 217 2.10 13.78 -10.22
C ALA A 217 2.92 12.63 -10.81
N VAL A 218 3.44 11.77 -9.93
CA VAL A 218 4.17 10.55 -10.32
C VAL A 218 3.72 9.42 -9.39
N ASN A 219 3.38 8.27 -9.95
CA ASN A 219 3.03 7.08 -9.18
C ASN A 219 4.20 6.57 -8.32
N SER A 220 3.90 5.74 -7.34
CA SER A 220 4.91 5.26 -6.37
C SER A 220 6.06 4.48 -7.00
N ASP A 221 5.82 3.75 -8.06
CA ASP A 221 6.80 2.98 -8.83
C ASP A 221 7.78 3.83 -9.65
N GLY A 222 7.43 5.09 -9.97
CA GLY A 222 8.28 6.01 -10.73
C GLY A 222 9.03 7.05 -9.89
N ILE A 223 8.93 7.03 -8.55
CA ILE A 223 9.52 8.10 -7.70
C ILE A 223 11.05 8.12 -7.80
N TYR A 224 11.68 6.96 -7.67
CA TYR A 224 13.14 6.84 -7.70
C TYR A 224 13.70 7.40 -9.02
N GLU A 225 13.20 6.91 -10.16
CA GLU A 225 13.61 7.35 -11.49
C GLU A 225 13.38 8.86 -11.70
N ALA A 226 12.24 9.39 -11.26
CA ALA A 226 11.94 10.81 -11.42
C ALA A 226 12.90 11.72 -10.63
N LEU A 227 13.39 11.27 -9.48
CA LEU A 227 14.42 11.97 -8.68
C LEU A 227 15.82 11.79 -9.29
N GLU A 228 16.18 10.57 -9.67
CA GLU A 228 17.48 10.22 -10.26
C GLU A 228 17.73 10.98 -11.55
N THR A 229 16.74 11.03 -12.44
CA THR A 229 16.83 11.75 -13.74
C THR A 229 16.66 13.26 -13.61
N GLY A 230 16.36 13.77 -12.41
CA GLY A 230 16.09 15.19 -12.19
C GLY A 230 14.79 15.68 -12.83
N ARG A 231 13.85 14.80 -13.18
CA ARG A 231 12.48 15.17 -13.58
C ARG A 231 11.77 15.95 -12.47
N VAL A 232 12.05 15.59 -11.21
CA VAL A 232 11.62 16.31 -10.02
C VAL A 232 12.82 16.62 -9.12
N ASP A 233 12.70 17.67 -8.30
CA ASP A 233 13.76 18.13 -7.41
C ASP A 233 13.62 17.57 -5.99
N ALA A 234 12.40 17.23 -5.61
CA ALA A 234 12.04 16.73 -4.30
C ALA A 234 10.79 15.85 -4.36
N GLN A 235 10.56 15.11 -3.29
CA GLN A 235 9.36 14.32 -3.05
C GLN A 235 8.91 14.46 -1.59
N GLU A 236 7.70 14.00 -1.28
CA GLU A 236 7.17 13.97 0.08
C GLU A 236 6.63 12.57 0.39
N ASN A 237 7.08 11.98 1.48
CA ASN A 237 6.69 10.66 1.96
C ASN A 237 7.03 10.49 3.45
N PRO A 238 6.43 9.49 4.12
CA PRO A 238 6.95 9.00 5.40
C PRO A 238 8.34 8.40 5.27
N LEU A 239 9.12 8.41 6.35
CA LEU A 239 10.47 7.83 6.36
C LEU A 239 10.50 6.37 5.95
N ALA A 240 9.47 5.60 6.32
CA ALA A 240 9.34 4.20 5.91
C ALA A 240 9.34 4.01 4.38
N LEU A 241 8.77 4.94 3.61
CA LEU A 241 8.80 4.89 2.15
C LEU A 241 10.09 5.46 1.57
N VAL A 242 10.75 6.40 2.26
CA VAL A 242 12.10 6.85 1.89
C VAL A 242 13.07 5.67 1.95
N ASP A 243 12.94 4.80 2.95
CA ASP A 243 13.71 3.57 3.07
C ASP A 243 13.28 2.51 2.03
N LEU A 244 11.98 2.17 2.01
CA LEU A 244 11.44 1.08 1.20
C LEU A 244 11.70 1.24 -0.30
N PHE A 245 11.59 2.46 -0.82
CA PHE A 245 11.83 2.80 -2.22
C PHE A 245 13.25 3.28 -2.49
N LYS A 246 14.16 3.11 -1.52
CA LYS A 246 15.58 3.52 -1.61
C LYS A 246 15.77 5.00 -2.00
N ILE A 247 14.82 5.85 -1.65
CA ILE A 247 14.87 7.28 -1.99
C ILE A 247 16.12 7.95 -1.39
N TYR A 248 16.66 7.40 -0.29
CA TYR A 248 17.89 7.86 0.34
C TYR A 248 19.13 7.79 -0.59
N GLU A 249 19.10 7.02 -1.68
CA GLU A 249 20.19 6.96 -2.66
C GLU A 249 20.19 8.18 -3.61
N VAL A 250 19.04 8.82 -3.80
CA VAL A 250 18.81 9.87 -4.80
C VAL A 250 18.37 11.21 -4.20
N VAL A 251 18.36 11.36 -2.86
CA VAL A 251 18.11 12.63 -2.15
C VAL A 251 19.19 12.86 -1.10
N LYS A 252 19.35 14.13 -0.68
CA LYS A 252 20.34 14.53 0.33
C LYS A 252 19.72 14.99 1.64
N TYR A 253 18.62 15.73 1.59
CA TYR A 253 18.03 16.41 2.73
C TYR A 253 16.64 15.85 3.02
N VAL A 254 16.33 15.69 4.31
CA VAL A 254 14.98 15.36 4.79
C VAL A 254 14.55 16.40 5.81
N SER A 255 13.53 17.17 5.47
CA SER A 255 12.95 18.17 6.34
C SER A 255 11.71 17.61 7.03
N MET A 256 11.76 17.54 8.37
CA MET A 256 10.76 16.88 9.22
C MET A 256 9.50 17.74 9.37
N THR A 257 8.78 17.90 8.26
CA THR A 257 7.62 18.81 8.17
C THR A 257 6.36 18.29 8.87
N ASN A 258 6.19 16.96 9.00
CA ASN A 258 4.98 16.33 9.55
C ASN A 258 3.69 16.95 8.96
N HIS A 259 3.73 17.28 7.67
CA HIS A 259 2.70 18.11 7.05
C HIS A 259 1.40 17.37 6.78
N MET A 260 1.42 16.02 6.78
CA MET A 260 0.25 15.23 6.42
C MET A 260 0.38 13.80 6.97
N TRP A 261 -0.71 13.22 7.45
CA TRP A 261 -0.76 11.79 7.72
C TRP A 261 -1.02 11.01 6.44
N SER A 262 -0.40 9.85 6.33
CA SER A 262 -0.56 8.96 5.18
C SER A 262 -1.07 7.60 5.63
N GLY A 263 -2.39 7.42 5.63
CA GLY A 263 -3.01 6.14 5.93
C GLY A 263 -3.44 5.41 4.66
N PHE A 264 -3.40 4.08 4.71
CA PHE A 264 -3.91 3.20 3.67
C PHE A 264 -5.23 2.56 4.10
N ASN A 265 -6.32 2.93 3.44
CA ASN A 265 -7.63 2.34 3.69
C ASN A 265 -7.73 0.96 3.04
N LEU A 266 -8.06 -0.07 3.81
CA LEU A 266 -8.49 -1.34 3.23
C LEU A 266 -9.92 -1.19 2.70
N LEU A 267 -10.06 -1.42 1.43
CA LEU A 267 -11.28 -1.27 0.65
C LEU A 267 -11.74 -2.62 0.13
N ALA A 268 -13.04 -2.84 0.03
CA ALA A 268 -13.61 -3.98 -0.67
C ALA A 268 -14.63 -3.53 -1.72
N HIS A 269 -14.76 -4.27 -2.80
CA HIS A 269 -15.84 -4.10 -3.76
C HIS A 269 -17.18 -4.40 -3.08
N LEU A 270 -18.03 -3.38 -2.89
CA LEU A 270 -19.24 -3.45 -2.08
C LEU A 270 -20.23 -4.53 -2.56
N PRO A 271 -20.51 -4.69 -3.88
CA PRO A 271 -21.39 -5.76 -4.33
C PRO A 271 -20.87 -7.16 -4.00
N THR A 272 -19.55 -7.39 -4.07
CA THR A 272 -18.96 -8.67 -3.64
C THR A 272 -19.10 -8.85 -2.14
N TRP A 273 -18.77 -7.81 -1.34
CA TRP A 273 -18.89 -7.84 0.11
C TRP A 273 -20.32 -8.18 0.58
N LYS A 274 -21.35 -7.58 -0.03
CA LYS A 274 -22.76 -7.82 0.31
C LYS A 274 -23.26 -9.23 0.01
N ARG A 275 -22.60 -9.97 -0.87
CA ARG A 275 -22.97 -11.37 -1.19
C ARG A 275 -22.35 -12.38 -0.22
N LEU A 276 -21.41 -11.97 0.62
CA LEU A 276 -20.78 -12.88 1.58
C LEU A 276 -21.70 -13.21 2.75
N PRO A 277 -21.71 -14.46 3.21
CA PRO A 277 -22.43 -14.84 4.42
C PRO A 277 -21.89 -14.11 5.66
N ARG A 278 -22.75 -13.92 6.65
CA ARG A 278 -22.39 -13.20 7.88
C ARG A 278 -21.24 -13.82 8.65
N ASP A 279 -21.12 -15.14 8.68
CA ASP A 279 -20.01 -15.84 9.30
C ASP A 279 -18.67 -15.52 8.63
N ILE A 280 -18.64 -15.42 7.30
CA ILE A 280 -17.45 -15.05 6.53
C ILE A 280 -17.09 -13.58 6.74
N THR A 281 -18.06 -12.65 6.64
CA THR A 281 -17.77 -11.23 6.88
C THR A 281 -17.28 -10.98 8.30
N ALA A 282 -17.83 -11.66 9.31
CA ALA A 282 -17.37 -11.56 10.69
C ALA A 282 -15.92 -12.05 10.88
N VAL A 283 -15.52 -13.15 10.22
CA VAL A 283 -14.14 -13.64 10.23
C VAL A 283 -13.22 -12.61 9.60
N ILE A 284 -13.56 -12.05 8.43
CA ILE A 284 -12.75 -11.05 7.74
C ILE A 284 -12.61 -9.79 8.60
N GLU A 285 -13.70 -9.21 9.10
CA GLU A 285 -13.70 -7.96 9.89
C GLU A 285 -12.86 -8.08 11.17
N ARG A 286 -12.97 -9.20 11.88
CA ARG A 286 -12.16 -9.47 13.09
C ARG A 286 -10.67 -9.51 12.74
N ASN A 287 -10.30 -10.20 11.67
CA ASN A 287 -8.91 -10.29 11.24
C ASN A 287 -8.40 -8.95 10.69
N VAL A 288 -9.17 -8.21 9.93
CA VAL A 288 -8.82 -6.84 9.49
C VAL A 288 -8.49 -5.99 10.71
N THR A 289 -9.38 -5.93 11.70
CA THR A 289 -9.16 -5.15 12.93
C THR A 289 -7.88 -5.56 13.65
N LYS A 290 -7.62 -6.87 13.78
CA LYS A 290 -6.41 -7.41 14.42
C LYS A 290 -5.14 -6.99 13.67
N TYR A 291 -5.09 -7.22 12.37
CA TYR A 291 -3.87 -7.02 11.58
C TYR A 291 -3.60 -5.55 11.24
N VAL A 292 -4.62 -4.70 11.14
CA VAL A 292 -4.46 -3.24 11.10
C VAL A 292 -3.76 -2.75 12.37
N ARG A 293 -4.21 -3.16 13.56
CA ARG A 293 -3.58 -2.77 14.83
C ARG A 293 -2.15 -3.29 14.97
N LEU A 294 -1.86 -4.49 14.45
CA LEU A 294 -0.50 -5.04 14.43
C LEU A 294 0.41 -4.21 13.52
N GLN A 295 -0.05 -3.86 12.31
CA GLN A 295 0.72 -3.08 11.37
C GLN A 295 0.97 -1.64 11.87
N ARG A 296 0.00 -1.02 12.55
CA ARG A 296 0.19 0.30 13.18
C ARG A 296 1.33 0.28 14.21
N ARG A 297 1.45 -0.81 15.01
CA ARG A 297 2.59 -1.00 15.93
C ARG A 297 3.90 -1.20 15.19
N ASP A 298 3.92 -2.05 14.17
CA ASP A 298 5.12 -2.23 13.35
C ASP A 298 5.63 -0.90 12.79
N GLN A 299 4.71 -0.02 12.38
CA GLN A 299 5.04 1.29 11.80
C GLN A 299 5.57 2.25 12.87
N GLU A 300 5.01 2.24 14.07
CA GLU A 300 5.47 3.01 15.21
C GLU A 300 6.89 2.61 15.60
N ASP A 301 7.14 1.29 15.76
CA ASP A 301 8.45 0.73 16.09
C ASP A 301 9.50 1.08 15.01
N MET A 302 9.13 0.96 13.73
CA MET A 302 10.00 1.30 12.61
C MET A 302 10.34 2.79 12.59
N ASN A 303 9.36 3.67 12.77
CA ASN A 303 9.59 5.12 12.74
C ASN A 303 10.51 5.60 13.89
N ALA A 304 10.59 4.85 14.99
CA ALA A 304 11.49 5.19 16.10
C ALA A 304 12.98 5.08 15.73
N SER A 305 13.35 4.16 14.83
CA SER A 305 14.75 3.92 14.41
C SER A 305 15.13 4.55 13.07
N LEU A 306 14.18 4.69 12.15
CA LEU A 306 14.44 5.06 10.75
C LEU A 306 15.18 6.38 10.56
N ARG A 307 14.95 7.37 11.40
CA ARG A 307 15.67 8.65 11.29
C ARG A 307 17.18 8.45 11.50
N THR A 308 17.57 7.68 12.51
CA THR A 308 18.97 7.39 12.82
C THR A 308 19.58 6.50 11.73
N GLU A 309 18.86 5.50 11.27
CA GLU A 309 19.33 4.59 10.22
C GLU A 309 19.57 5.33 8.90
N LEU A 310 18.63 6.16 8.48
CA LEU A 310 18.74 6.95 7.24
C LEU A 310 19.80 8.04 7.34
N ALA A 311 20.01 8.64 8.52
CA ALA A 311 21.13 9.55 8.75
C ALA A 311 22.47 8.82 8.63
N GLY A 312 22.58 7.59 9.14
CA GLY A 312 23.73 6.72 8.94
C GLY A 312 24.02 6.37 7.48
N ARG A 313 23.00 6.43 6.61
CA ARG A 313 23.13 6.26 5.14
C ARG A 313 23.43 7.58 4.41
N GLY A 314 23.67 8.68 5.14
CA GLY A 314 24.13 9.94 4.59
C GLY A 314 23.04 11.00 4.36
N LEU A 315 21.79 10.77 4.79
CA LEU A 315 20.77 11.80 4.76
C LEU A 315 20.98 12.86 5.86
N VAL A 316 20.75 14.10 5.50
CA VAL A 316 20.82 15.25 6.42
C VAL A 316 19.42 15.66 6.83
N PHE A 317 19.14 15.59 8.14
CA PHE A 317 17.82 15.91 8.70
C PHE A 317 17.79 17.32 9.30
N ASN A 318 16.66 18.01 9.16
CA ASN A 318 16.36 19.24 9.90
C ASN A 318 14.92 19.23 10.44
N GLU A 319 14.74 19.90 11.58
CA GLU A 319 13.40 20.18 12.13
C GLU A 319 12.77 21.37 11.39
N VAL A 320 11.44 21.39 11.36
CA VAL A 320 10.65 22.41 10.68
C VAL A 320 9.57 22.95 11.62
N ASP A 321 9.54 24.28 11.82
CA ASP A 321 8.37 24.91 12.46
C ASP A 321 7.19 24.93 11.48
N SER A 322 6.10 24.26 11.85
CA SER A 322 4.90 24.18 11.02
C SER A 322 4.08 25.47 10.96
N LYS A 323 4.31 26.44 11.87
CA LYS A 323 3.48 27.65 11.95
C LYS A 323 3.49 28.49 10.68
N PRO A 324 4.66 28.83 10.06
CA PRO A 324 4.69 29.57 8.81
C PRO A 324 4.01 28.83 7.64
N PHE A 325 4.15 27.49 7.61
CA PHE A 325 3.50 26.66 6.58
C PHE A 325 1.98 26.70 6.73
N ARG A 326 1.46 26.53 7.95
CA ARG A 326 0.02 26.60 8.23
C ARG A 326 -0.56 27.97 7.86
N ALA A 327 0.14 29.06 8.18
CA ALA A 327 -0.29 30.41 7.83
C ALA A 327 -0.45 30.61 6.32
N ARG A 328 0.44 30.01 5.50
CA ARG A 328 0.38 30.10 4.04
C ARG A 328 -0.82 29.33 3.45
N LEU A 329 -1.41 28.38 4.19
CA LEU A 329 -2.48 27.49 3.72
C LEU A 329 -3.89 28.02 4.01
N SER A 330 -4.08 29.22 4.56
CA SER A 330 -5.41 29.74 4.91
C SER A 330 -6.42 29.66 3.75
N GLY A 331 -6.02 30.08 2.55
CA GLY A 331 -6.87 29.97 1.34
C GLY A 331 -7.16 28.52 0.94
N VAL A 332 -6.18 27.61 1.09
CA VAL A 332 -6.37 26.18 0.82
C VAL A 332 -7.42 25.58 1.77
N TYR A 333 -7.34 25.89 3.06
CA TYR A 333 -8.32 25.41 4.05
C TYR A 333 -9.75 25.89 3.74
N VAL A 334 -9.92 27.18 3.37
CA VAL A 334 -11.23 27.73 2.99
C VAL A 334 -11.79 26.99 1.77
N SER A 335 -11.02 26.91 0.70
CA SER A 335 -11.44 26.21 -0.55
C SER A 335 -11.78 24.74 -0.31
N TRP A 336 -10.98 24.04 0.50
CA TRP A 336 -11.25 22.63 0.77
C TRP A 336 -12.41 22.40 1.74
N LYS A 337 -12.63 23.33 2.70
CA LYS A 337 -13.84 23.30 3.55
C LYS A 337 -15.12 23.42 2.72
N GLU A 338 -15.14 24.31 1.75
CA GLU A 338 -16.25 24.44 0.81
C GLU A 338 -16.46 23.18 -0.02
N ARG A 339 -15.36 22.64 -0.56
CA ARG A 339 -15.38 21.45 -1.45
C ARG A 339 -15.81 20.17 -0.74
N LEU A 340 -15.34 19.95 0.50
CA LEU A 340 -15.65 18.75 1.30
C LEU A 340 -16.97 18.89 2.06
N GLY A 341 -17.48 20.10 2.20
CA GLY A 341 -18.70 20.43 2.90
C GLY A 341 -18.56 20.54 4.42
N THR A 342 -19.49 21.29 5.01
CA THR A 342 -19.46 21.64 6.44
C THR A 342 -19.48 20.41 7.36
N ARG A 343 -20.29 19.38 7.04
CA ARG A 343 -20.39 18.15 7.84
C ARG A 343 -19.02 17.45 7.95
N CYS A 344 -18.37 17.22 6.80
CA CYS A 344 -17.06 16.56 6.75
C CYS A 344 -16.01 17.34 7.56
N TRP A 345 -15.95 18.66 7.33
CA TRP A 345 -14.98 19.52 7.99
C TRP A 345 -15.21 19.64 9.50
N SER A 346 -16.46 19.75 9.94
CA SER A 346 -16.80 19.76 11.37
C SER A 346 -16.43 18.48 12.10
N LEU A 347 -16.54 17.32 11.42
CA LEU A 347 -16.08 16.04 11.97
C LEU A 347 -14.54 16.01 12.12
N LEU A 348 -13.79 16.57 11.16
CA LEU A 348 -12.34 16.73 11.30
C LEU A 348 -12.00 17.63 12.49
N GLU A 349 -12.63 18.82 12.58
CA GLU A 349 -12.41 19.74 13.68
C GLU A 349 -12.72 19.09 15.04
N ALA A 350 -13.82 18.33 15.14
CA ALA A 350 -14.18 17.60 16.35
C ALA A 350 -13.17 16.52 16.72
N ALA A 351 -12.64 15.78 15.73
CA ALA A 351 -11.66 14.73 15.94
C ALA A 351 -10.27 15.24 16.36
N THR A 352 -9.94 16.52 16.04
CA THR A 352 -8.64 17.14 16.27
C THR A 352 -8.66 18.21 17.40
N ARG A 353 -9.84 18.49 18.00
CA ARG A 353 -9.97 19.32 19.21
C ARG A 353 -9.38 18.61 20.42
N ARG A 354 -8.78 19.39 21.33
CA ARG A 354 -8.33 18.93 22.67
C ARG A 354 -9.47 18.91 23.66
#